data_e655c3adb92539370cf3584f3738bcf3
#
_entry.id   e655c3adb92539370cf3584f3738bcf3
#
_cell.length_a   1.000
_cell.length_b   1.000
_cell.length_c   1.000
_cell.angle_alpha   90.00
_cell.angle_beta   90.00
_cell.angle_gamma   90.00
#
_symmetry.space_group_name_H-M   'P 1'
#
loop_
_entity.id
_entity.type
_entity.pdbx_description
1 polymer ?
#
loop_
_entity_poly.entity_id
_entity_poly.type
_entity_poly.pdbx_seq_one_letter_code
_entity_poly.pdbx_strand_id
1 'polypeptide(L)'
;MSADNRKLIKYDETYLNDKRTFFVGNEMLLQKKKIGIFISRSLPLNIIIPAEKFLLSLCELPYVFISGWHSPFEKRILKKLLAQGKEAIFFTSKGIKNQTQYKYLSKAISKESLLLVSLMKEKAEVTLHNSIVRNETIGDIAEYNLFMFINRDGNLEKLFNKLLSQSKAPLIFSHSANSAFLQKGKPIGMENFKEILL
;
A
#
# COMPACT_ATOMS: atom_id res chain seq x y z
N MET A 1 -26.58 -29.98 7.87
CA MET A 1 -26.45 -28.72 8.67
C MET A 1 -24.98 -28.52 8.99
N SER A 2 -24.25 -27.78 8.17
CA SER A 2 -22.83 -27.50 8.43
C SER A 2 -22.78 -26.19 9.24
N ALA A 3 -22.35 -26.29 10.49
CA ALA A 3 -22.10 -25.15 11.35
C ALA A 3 -20.99 -24.30 10.70
N ASP A 4 -21.35 -23.09 10.35
CA ASP A 4 -20.46 -22.04 9.80
C ASP A 4 -19.44 -21.66 10.89
N ASN A 5 -18.33 -22.40 10.92
CA ASN A 5 -17.21 -22.16 11.84
C ASN A 5 -16.40 -20.94 11.38
N ARG A 6 -17.08 -19.80 11.17
CA ARG A 6 -16.42 -18.51 11.01
C ARG A 6 -15.87 -18.10 12.36
N LYS A 7 -14.63 -18.52 12.67
CA LYS A 7 -13.89 -17.91 13.78
C LYS A 7 -14.04 -16.40 13.65
N LEU A 8 -14.70 -15.78 14.61
CA LEU A 8 -14.75 -14.33 14.75
C LEU A 8 -13.31 -13.83 14.85
N ILE A 9 -12.80 -13.26 13.77
CA ILE A 9 -11.46 -12.67 13.78
C ILE A 9 -11.53 -11.48 14.73
N LYS A 10 -10.84 -11.60 15.86
CA LYS A 10 -10.68 -10.51 16.81
C LYS A 10 -9.85 -9.42 16.13
N TYR A 11 -10.35 -8.20 16.13
CA TYR A 11 -9.62 -7.03 15.71
C TYR A 11 -9.27 -6.19 16.93
N ASP A 12 -8.12 -5.54 16.86
CA ASP A 12 -7.63 -4.62 17.87
C ASP A 12 -7.75 -3.18 17.39
N GLU A 13 -7.50 -2.23 18.25
CA GLU A 13 -7.71 -0.81 18.01
C GLU A 13 -6.49 -0.02 18.46
N THR A 14 -6.08 0.97 17.67
CA THR A 14 -5.01 1.91 17.99
C THR A 14 -5.27 3.26 17.35
N TYR A 15 -4.35 4.21 17.53
CA TYR A 15 -4.38 5.51 16.87
C TYR A 15 -3.17 5.66 15.94
N LEU A 16 -3.41 6.03 14.68
CA LEU A 16 -2.39 6.42 13.71
C LEU A 16 -2.61 7.88 13.32
N ASN A 17 -1.67 8.76 13.67
CA ASN A 17 -1.78 10.21 13.43
C ASN A 17 -3.14 10.75 13.90
N ASP A 18 -3.46 10.52 15.18
CA ASP A 18 -4.72 10.91 15.85
C ASP A 18 -6.00 10.33 15.25
N LYS A 19 -5.89 9.41 14.29
CA LYS A 19 -7.04 8.72 13.70
C LYS A 19 -7.23 7.36 14.34
N ARG A 20 -8.43 7.15 14.89
CA ARG A 20 -8.85 5.84 15.40
C ARG A 20 -8.74 4.80 14.29
N THR A 21 -8.02 3.73 14.55
CA THR A 21 -7.63 2.74 13.54
C THR A 21 -7.87 1.34 14.09
N PHE A 22 -8.43 0.48 13.25
CA PHE A 22 -8.71 -0.92 13.55
C PHE A 22 -7.76 -1.80 12.76
N PHE A 23 -7.26 -2.89 13.35
CA PHE A 23 -6.32 -3.77 12.68
C PHE A 23 -6.51 -5.25 13.05
N VAL A 24 -5.99 -6.10 12.17
CA VAL A 24 -5.90 -7.55 12.36
C VAL A 24 -4.54 -8.02 11.84
N GLY A 25 -3.80 -8.77 12.63
CA GLY A 25 -2.51 -9.33 12.27
C GLY A 25 -1.36 -8.74 13.10
N ASN A 26 -0.17 -8.71 12.51
CA ASN A 26 1.05 -8.32 13.22
C ASN A 26 1.20 -6.80 13.31
N GLU A 27 0.83 -6.20 14.43
CA GLU A 27 0.95 -4.75 14.67
C GLU A 27 2.40 -4.24 14.70
N MET A 28 3.37 -5.13 15.00
CA MET A 28 4.79 -4.75 15.01
C MET A 28 5.28 -4.25 13.65
N LEU A 29 4.55 -4.55 12.57
CA LEU A 29 4.85 -4.01 11.24
C LEU A 29 4.69 -2.49 11.17
N LEU A 30 3.91 -1.87 12.05
CA LEU A 30 3.78 -0.40 12.15
C LEU A 30 5.06 0.26 12.68
N GLN A 31 5.91 -0.47 13.40
CA GLN A 31 7.17 0.05 13.95
C GLN A 31 8.34 -0.06 12.96
N LYS A 32 8.20 -0.89 11.92
CA LYS A 32 9.24 -1.09 10.91
C LYS A 32 9.24 0.06 9.90
N LYS A 33 10.39 0.29 9.25
CA LYS A 33 10.49 1.21 8.11
C LYS A 33 9.61 0.74 6.96
N LYS A 34 8.91 1.65 6.32
CA LYS A 34 7.86 1.38 5.32
C LYS A 34 8.09 2.09 4.00
N ILE A 35 7.76 1.41 2.91
CA ILE A 35 7.59 2.03 1.60
C ILE A 35 6.09 2.06 1.28
N GLY A 36 5.52 3.26 1.18
CA GLY A 36 4.16 3.51 0.69
C GLY A 36 4.12 3.36 -0.82
N ILE A 37 3.29 2.46 -1.35
CA ILE A 37 3.15 2.21 -2.78
C ILE A 37 1.84 2.78 -3.28
N PHE A 38 1.93 3.67 -4.28
CA PHE A 38 0.79 4.35 -4.89
C PHE A 38 0.72 4.07 -6.39
N ILE A 39 -0.44 3.57 -6.84
CA ILE A 39 -0.65 3.19 -8.24
C ILE A 39 -2.05 3.63 -8.65
N SER A 40 -2.15 4.46 -9.70
CA SER A 40 -3.44 4.81 -10.29
C SER A 40 -4.12 3.59 -10.91
N ARG A 41 -5.45 3.52 -10.83
CA ARG A 41 -6.25 2.34 -11.24
C ARG A 41 -6.07 1.99 -12.72
N SER A 42 -6.07 3.01 -13.58
CA SER A 42 -5.94 2.85 -15.04
C SER A 42 -4.45 2.79 -15.43
N LEU A 43 -3.82 1.67 -15.16
CA LEU A 43 -2.40 1.45 -15.46
C LEU A 43 -2.21 1.18 -16.96
N PRO A 44 -1.37 1.94 -17.69
CA PRO A 44 -1.05 1.66 -19.10
C PRO A 44 -0.41 0.28 -19.26
N LEU A 45 -0.70 -0.41 -20.36
CA LEU A 45 -0.20 -1.78 -20.59
C LEU A 45 1.32 -1.87 -20.61
N ASN A 46 1.99 -0.88 -21.18
CA ASN A 46 3.45 -0.86 -21.33
C ASN A 46 4.22 -0.71 -20.01
N ILE A 47 3.60 -0.21 -18.95
CA ILE A 47 4.25 -0.07 -17.64
C ILE A 47 4.06 -1.32 -16.75
N ILE A 48 3.10 -2.20 -17.05
CA ILE A 48 2.71 -3.32 -16.16
C ILE A 48 3.91 -4.22 -15.84
N ILE A 49 4.61 -4.71 -16.86
CA ILE A 49 5.74 -5.63 -16.69
C ILE A 49 6.94 -4.93 -16.03
N PRO A 50 7.39 -3.75 -16.49
CA PRO A 50 8.45 -2.99 -15.80
C PRO A 50 8.13 -2.69 -14.34
N ALA A 51 6.91 -2.23 -14.04
CA ALA A 51 6.48 -1.93 -12.67
C ALA A 51 6.48 -3.17 -11.77
N GLU A 52 6.02 -4.31 -12.28
CA GLU A 52 6.03 -5.56 -11.53
C GLU A 52 7.46 -6.03 -11.22
N LYS A 53 8.35 -6.03 -12.21
CA LYS A 53 9.76 -6.38 -12.03
C LYS A 53 10.42 -5.47 -11.00
N PHE A 54 10.22 -4.17 -11.10
CA PHE A 54 10.77 -3.21 -10.17
C PHE A 54 10.24 -3.39 -8.74
N LEU A 55 8.93 -3.53 -8.54
CA LEU A 55 8.37 -3.77 -7.21
C LEU A 55 8.88 -5.06 -6.56
N LEU A 56 9.13 -6.10 -7.36
CA LEU A 56 9.68 -7.36 -6.84
C LEU A 56 11.18 -7.25 -6.52
N SER A 57 11.95 -6.41 -7.23
CA SER A 57 13.37 -6.18 -6.87
C SER A 57 13.51 -5.46 -5.52
N LEU A 58 12.52 -4.63 -5.13
CA LEU A 58 12.51 -4.00 -3.81
C LEU A 58 12.42 -5.01 -2.66
N CYS A 59 12.04 -6.27 -2.94
CA CYS A 59 12.02 -7.33 -1.93
C CYS A 59 13.39 -7.65 -1.33
N GLU A 60 14.50 -7.22 -1.95
CA GLU A 60 15.84 -7.34 -1.37
C GLU A 60 16.05 -6.41 -0.18
N LEU A 61 15.22 -5.35 -0.06
CA LEU A 61 15.38 -4.31 0.94
C LEU A 61 14.62 -4.64 2.25
N PRO A 62 15.07 -4.12 3.39
CA PRO A 62 14.48 -4.40 4.70
C PRO A 62 13.27 -3.51 5.01
N TYR A 63 12.37 -3.33 4.07
CA TYR A 63 11.18 -2.49 4.23
C TYR A 63 9.90 -3.32 4.25
N VAL A 64 8.92 -2.84 5.02
CA VAL A 64 7.53 -3.29 4.93
C VAL A 64 6.82 -2.50 3.82
N PHE A 65 6.07 -3.19 2.97
CA PHE A 65 5.31 -2.54 1.91
C PHE A 65 3.90 -2.20 2.38
N ILE A 66 3.53 -0.92 2.30
CA ILE A 66 2.19 -0.46 2.68
C ILE A 66 1.47 0.13 1.47
N SER A 67 0.23 -0.33 1.23
CA SER A 67 -0.63 0.18 0.15
C SER A 67 -2.10 -0.16 0.40
N GLY A 68 -2.96 0.35 -0.48
CA GLY A 68 -4.39 -0.01 -0.52
C GLY A 68 -4.68 -1.38 -1.10
N TRP A 69 -3.83 -1.92 -1.95
CA TRP A 69 -3.93 -3.23 -2.61
C TRP A 69 -5.30 -3.51 -3.25
N HIS A 70 -5.91 -2.51 -3.92
CA HIS A 70 -7.29 -2.60 -4.40
C HIS A 70 -7.43 -3.04 -5.85
N SER A 71 -6.55 -2.56 -6.74
CA SER A 71 -6.61 -2.92 -8.16
C SER A 71 -6.19 -4.38 -8.40
N PRO A 72 -6.56 -5.00 -9.52
CA PRO A 72 -6.08 -6.33 -9.88
C PRO A 72 -4.56 -6.43 -9.89
N PHE A 73 -3.88 -5.39 -10.38
CA PHE A 73 -2.41 -5.32 -10.39
C PHE A 73 -1.85 -5.30 -8.97
N GLU A 74 -2.33 -4.41 -8.10
CA GLU A 74 -1.87 -4.32 -6.71
C GLU A 74 -2.09 -5.63 -5.94
N LYS A 75 -3.26 -6.27 -6.11
CA LYS A 75 -3.54 -7.58 -5.49
C LYS A 75 -2.59 -8.67 -5.96
N ARG A 76 -2.20 -8.64 -7.25
CA ARG A 76 -1.21 -9.58 -7.80
C ARG A 76 0.15 -9.35 -7.17
N ILE A 77 0.58 -8.09 -7.04
CA ILE A 77 1.84 -7.74 -6.37
C ILE A 77 1.82 -8.20 -4.91
N LEU A 78 0.79 -7.85 -4.14
CA LEU A 78 0.67 -8.27 -2.73
C LEU A 78 0.80 -9.80 -2.59
N LYS A 79 0.10 -10.58 -3.44
CA LYS A 79 0.20 -12.04 -3.40
C LYS A 79 1.62 -12.53 -3.65
N LYS A 80 2.36 -11.91 -4.59
CA LYS A 80 3.75 -12.26 -4.88
C LYS A 80 4.69 -11.91 -3.72
N LEU A 81 4.54 -10.72 -3.13
CA LEU A 81 5.29 -10.30 -1.95
C LEU A 81 5.11 -11.29 -0.79
N LEU A 82 3.87 -11.63 -0.46
CA LEU A 82 3.54 -12.57 0.62
C LEU A 82 4.04 -14.00 0.32
N ALA A 83 4.04 -14.42 -0.95
CA ALA A 83 4.56 -15.71 -1.37
C ALA A 83 6.10 -15.80 -1.22
N GLN A 84 6.81 -14.68 -1.33
CA GLN A 84 8.24 -14.56 -1.10
C GLN A 84 8.60 -14.33 0.39
N GLY A 85 7.61 -14.43 1.30
CA GLY A 85 7.82 -14.22 2.72
C GLY A 85 8.01 -12.75 3.12
N LYS A 86 7.66 -11.80 2.24
CA LYS A 86 7.77 -10.37 2.56
C LYS A 86 6.61 -9.91 3.42
N GLU A 87 6.91 -8.97 4.30
CA GLU A 87 5.96 -8.34 5.18
C GLU A 87 5.22 -7.21 4.46
N ALA A 88 3.92 -7.11 4.71
CA ALA A 88 3.10 -6.07 4.11
C ALA A 88 2.04 -5.53 5.08
N ILE A 89 1.65 -4.28 4.86
CA ILE A 89 0.49 -3.66 5.49
C ILE A 89 -0.56 -3.42 4.40
N PHE A 90 -1.74 -4.01 4.59
CA PHE A 90 -2.90 -3.77 3.75
C PHE A 90 -3.78 -2.70 4.43
N PHE A 91 -3.65 -1.47 4.00
CA PHE A 91 -4.49 -0.40 4.51
C PHE A 91 -5.75 -0.27 3.63
N THR A 92 -6.85 -0.84 4.09
CA THR A 92 -8.12 -0.82 3.33
C THR A 92 -8.92 0.47 3.55
N SER A 93 -9.65 0.90 2.52
CA SER A 93 -10.67 1.95 2.62
C SER A 93 -12.07 1.41 2.92
N LYS A 94 -12.20 0.09 3.10
CA LYS A 94 -13.42 -0.60 3.56
C LYS A 94 -13.35 -0.87 5.05
N GLY A 95 -14.51 -1.16 5.66
CA GLY A 95 -14.54 -1.68 7.02
C GLY A 95 -13.72 -2.96 7.17
N ILE A 96 -13.03 -3.11 8.29
CA ILE A 96 -12.07 -4.20 8.50
C ILE A 96 -12.70 -5.59 8.40
N LYS A 97 -13.94 -5.74 8.87
CA LYS A 97 -14.69 -7.01 8.83
C LYS A 97 -14.93 -7.54 7.40
N ASN A 98 -14.88 -6.67 6.38
CA ASN A 98 -15.14 -7.06 4.99
C ASN A 98 -13.93 -7.67 4.28
N GLN A 99 -12.73 -7.60 4.86
CA GLN A 99 -11.48 -7.98 4.19
C GLN A 99 -10.94 -9.34 4.65
N THR A 100 -11.30 -9.77 5.86
CA THR A 100 -10.75 -11.00 6.47
C THR A 100 -11.24 -12.29 5.83
N GLN A 101 -12.25 -12.24 4.97
CA GLN A 101 -12.81 -13.40 4.27
C GLN A 101 -11.93 -13.92 3.11
N TYR A 102 -10.89 -13.20 2.69
CA TYR A 102 -9.98 -13.69 1.65
C TYR A 102 -8.97 -14.68 2.21
N LYS A 103 -9.04 -15.93 1.78
CA LYS A 103 -8.19 -17.04 2.26
C LYS A 103 -6.68 -16.71 2.27
N TYR A 104 -6.17 -16.00 1.25
CA TYR A 104 -4.75 -15.64 1.19
C TYR A 104 -4.35 -14.60 2.24
N LEU A 105 -5.24 -13.67 2.60
CA LEU A 105 -5.01 -12.71 3.67
C LEU A 105 -4.99 -13.41 5.04
N SER A 106 -5.96 -14.28 5.30
CA SER A 106 -6.02 -15.05 6.55
C SER A 106 -4.74 -15.88 6.77
N LYS A 107 -4.22 -16.52 5.69
CA LYS A 107 -2.96 -17.26 5.75
C LYS A 107 -1.76 -16.37 6.06
N ALA A 108 -1.70 -15.18 5.47
CA ALA A 108 -0.61 -14.23 5.71
C ALA A 108 -0.68 -13.62 7.13
N ILE A 109 -1.89 -13.35 7.63
CA ILE A 109 -2.12 -12.90 9.01
C ILE A 109 -1.65 -13.98 9.99
N SER A 110 -2.03 -15.25 9.80
CA SER A 110 -1.61 -16.35 10.67
C SER A 110 -0.11 -16.64 10.65
N LYS A 111 0.61 -16.18 9.61
CA LYS A 111 2.07 -16.23 9.48
C LYS A 111 2.76 -14.97 9.98
N GLU A 112 2.01 -14.03 10.54
CA GLU A 112 2.52 -12.73 11.01
C GLU A 112 3.19 -11.86 9.94
N SER A 113 3.02 -12.19 8.65
CA SER A 113 3.59 -11.46 7.53
C SER A 113 2.68 -10.35 6.98
N LEU A 114 1.47 -10.21 7.53
CA LEU A 114 0.50 -9.21 7.11
C LEU A 114 -0.16 -8.53 8.31
N LEU A 115 -0.25 -7.20 8.22
CA LEU A 115 -1.15 -6.38 9.00
C LEU A 115 -2.25 -5.84 8.10
N LEU A 116 -3.50 -6.12 8.43
CA LEU A 116 -4.66 -5.49 7.82
C LEU A 116 -5.09 -4.30 8.67
N VAL A 117 -5.20 -3.12 8.06
CA VAL A 117 -5.52 -1.86 8.73
C VAL A 117 -6.74 -1.19 8.10
N SER A 118 -7.60 -0.57 8.91
CA SER A 118 -8.73 0.25 8.45
C SER A 118 -8.99 1.39 9.42
N LEU A 119 -9.41 2.53 8.88
CA LEU A 119 -9.98 3.63 9.67
C LEU A 119 -11.46 3.38 10.03
N MET A 120 -12.03 2.27 9.58
CA MET A 120 -13.45 1.93 9.74
C MET A 120 -13.63 0.57 10.38
N LYS A 121 -14.39 0.51 11.45
CA LYS A 121 -14.68 -0.69 12.22
C LYS A 121 -15.66 -1.62 11.49
N GLU A 122 -16.79 -1.07 11.11
CA GLU A 122 -17.94 -1.83 10.59
C GLU A 122 -17.90 -1.96 9.06
N LYS A 123 -18.92 -2.63 8.50
CA LYS A 123 -19.13 -2.73 7.05
C LYS A 123 -19.31 -1.32 6.47
N ALA A 124 -18.24 -0.72 6.01
CA ALA A 124 -18.29 0.52 5.27
C ALA A 124 -17.93 0.26 3.81
N GLU A 125 -18.74 0.78 2.89
CA GLU A 125 -18.44 0.74 1.48
C GLU A 125 -17.26 1.67 1.14
N VAL A 126 -16.60 1.38 0.02
CA VAL A 126 -15.52 2.24 -0.47
C VAL A 126 -16.12 3.55 -0.95
N THR A 127 -15.72 4.63 -0.30
CA THR A 127 -15.96 5.99 -0.80
C THR A 127 -14.67 6.59 -1.33
N LEU A 128 -14.82 7.60 -2.19
CA LEU A 128 -13.68 8.39 -2.65
C LEU A 128 -12.97 9.06 -1.47
N HIS A 129 -13.72 9.64 -0.55
CA HIS A 129 -13.20 10.27 0.66
C HIS A 129 -12.34 9.31 1.48
N ASN A 130 -12.85 8.11 1.79
CA ASN A 130 -12.11 7.11 2.57
C ASN A 130 -10.81 6.67 1.87
N SER A 131 -10.84 6.61 0.54
CA SER A 131 -9.65 6.27 -0.25
C SER A 131 -8.60 7.38 -0.20
N ILE A 132 -9.01 8.65 -0.21
CA ILE A 132 -8.12 9.80 -0.07
C ILE A 132 -7.49 9.81 1.32
N VAL A 133 -8.31 9.76 2.37
CA VAL A 133 -7.83 9.78 3.77
C VAL A 133 -6.85 8.63 4.03
N ARG A 134 -7.16 7.42 3.55
CA ARG A 134 -6.24 6.29 3.63
C ARG A 134 -4.90 6.57 2.95
N ASN A 135 -4.91 7.08 1.71
CA ASN A 135 -3.69 7.38 0.97
C ASN A 135 -2.85 8.46 1.66
N GLU A 136 -3.49 9.49 2.20
CA GLU A 136 -2.82 10.52 3.00
C GLU A 136 -2.19 9.92 4.26
N THR A 137 -2.92 9.07 4.99
CA THR A 137 -2.36 8.40 6.17
C THR A 137 -1.16 7.51 5.81
N ILE A 138 -1.22 6.77 4.69
CA ILE A 138 -0.05 6.01 4.19
C ILE A 138 1.12 6.97 3.90
N GLY A 139 0.86 8.09 3.20
CA GLY A 139 1.87 9.10 2.86
C GLY A 139 2.52 9.76 4.08
N ASP A 140 1.79 9.82 5.20
CA ASP A 140 2.29 10.38 6.44
C ASP A 140 3.17 9.41 7.23
N ILE A 141 2.83 8.12 7.25
CA ILE A 141 3.52 7.11 8.08
C ILE A 141 4.61 6.32 7.35
N ALA A 142 4.72 6.43 6.02
CA ALA A 142 5.77 5.79 5.25
C ALA A 142 7.04 6.65 5.20
N GLU A 143 8.21 6.03 5.33
CA GLU A 143 9.51 6.69 5.15
C GLU A 143 9.72 7.12 3.70
N TYR A 144 9.32 6.28 2.78
CA TYR A 144 9.37 6.55 1.34
C TYR A 144 8.00 6.43 0.71
N ASN A 145 7.63 7.39 -0.11
CA ASN A 145 6.38 7.43 -0.85
C ASN A 145 6.65 7.17 -2.33
N LEU A 146 6.44 5.93 -2.78
CA LEU A 146 6.74 5.47 -4.13
C LEU A 146 5.47 5.48 -5.00
N PHE A 147 5.47 6.36 -6.00
CA PHE A 147 4.43 6.43 -7.02
C PHE A 147 4.84 5.64 -8.26
N MET A 148 4.18 4.51 -8.48
CA MET A 148 4.44 3.66 -9.64
C MET A 148 3.82 4.20 -10.91
N PHE A 149 2.64 4.80 -10.80
CA PHE A 149 1.95 5.49 -11.89
C PHE A 149 0.94 6.49 -11.35
N ILE A 150 0.92 7.69 -11.97
CA ILE A 150 0.03 8.78 -11.62
C ILE A 150 -0.80 9.17 -12.84
N ASN A 151 -2.13 9.05 -12.77
CA ASN A 151 -3.04 9.68 -13.73
C ASN A 151 -3.10 11.19 -13.47
N ARG A 152 -3.00 11.99 -14.53
CA ARG A 152 -3.20 13.43 -14.46
C ARG A 152 -4.62 13.74 -13.94
N ASP A 153 -4.73 14.82 -13.20
CA ASP A 153 -5.98 15.31 -12.56
C ASP A 153 -6.60 14.30 -11.57
N GLY A 154 -5.89 13.24 -11.24
CA GLY A 154 -6.31 12.19 -10.33
C GLY A 154 -5.99 12.49 -8.86
N ASN A 155 -6.56 11.68 -7.96
CA ASN A 155 -6.32 11.83 -6.52
C ASN A 155 -4.87 11.54 -6.12
N LEU A 156 -4.15 10.70 -6.85
CA LEU A 156 -2.74 10.45 -6.58
C LEU A 156 -1.85 11.63 -6.99
N GLU A 157 -2.23 12.38 -8.02
CA GLU A 157 -1.54 13.64 -8.33
C GLU A 157 -1.73 14.67 -7.23
N LYS A 158 -2.94 14.80 -6.68
CA LYS A 158 -3.20 15.68 -5.53
C LYS A 158 -2.35 15.28 -4.32
N LEU A 159 -2.28 13.99 -4.01
CA LEU A 159 -1.42 13.48 -2.93
C LEU A 159 0.06 13.76 -3.21
N PHE A 160 0.53 13.49 -4.43
CA PHE A 160 1.91 13.75 -4.85
C PHE A 160 2.30 15.21 -4.65
N ASN A 161 1.44 16.14 -5.11
CA ASN A 161 1.67 17.58 -4.95
C ASN A 161 1.60 18.02 -3.48
N LYS A 162 0.70 17.41 -2.66
CA LYS A 162 0.65 17.63 -1.22
C LYS A 162 1.95 17.21 -0.53
N LEU A 163 2.50 16.04 -0.87
CA LEU A 163 3.77 15.57 -0.31
C LEU A 163 4.93 16.49 -0.69
N LEU A 164 4.97 16.98 -1.93
CA LEU A 164 5.95 17.99 -2.36
C LEU A 164 5.85 19.26 -1.54
N SER A 165 4.63 19.79 -1.30
CA SER A 165 4.43 21.01 -0.50
C SER A 165 4.83 20.83 0.97
N GLN A 166 4.88 19.60 1.46
CA GLN A 166 5.36 19.24 2.80
C GLN A 166 6.88 18.99 2.86
N SER A 167 7.61 19.34 1.81
CA SER A 167 9.06 19.06 1.68
C SER A 167 9.42 17.57 1.76
N LYS A 168 8.44 16.68 1.59
CA LYS A 168 8.71 15.28 1.37
C LYS A 168 9.12 15.08 -0.09
N ALA A 169 10.14 14.25 -0.33
CA ALA A 169 10.61 13.94 -1.68
C ALA A 169 9.94 12.66 -2.21
N PRO A 170 8.74 12.74 -2.79
CA PRO A 170 8.07 11.53 -3.29
C PRO A 170 8.87 10.91 -4.43
N LEU A 171 9.03 9.58 -4.37
CA LEU A 171 9.68 8.80 -5.40
C LEU A 171 8.72 8.55 -6.55
N ILE A 172 9.19 8.66 -7.78
CA ILE A 172 8.40 8.38 -8.98
C ILE A 172 9.10 7.33 -9.84
N PHE A 173 8.39 6.25 -10.17
CA PHE A 173 8.96 5.19 -11.00
C PHE A 173 9.40 5.71 -12.37
N SER A 174 10.68 5.48 -12.70
CA SER A 174 11.37 5.98 -13.90
C SER A 174 10.86 5.26 -15.14
N HIS A 175 9.74 5.75 -15.68
CA HIS A 175 9.10 5.20 -16.88
C HIS A 175 8.44 6.33 -17.69
N SER A 176 8.43 6.22 -19.03
CA SER A 176 7.86 7.23 -19.93
C SER A 176 6.39 7.58 -19.64
N ALA A 177 5.62 6.62 -19.13
CA ALA A 177 4.24 6.87 -18.70
C ALA A 177 4.11 7.91 -17.56
N ASN A 178 5.19 8.14 -16.80
CA ASN A 178 5.26 9.13 -15.72
C ASN A 178 5.98 10.42 -16.13
N SER A 179 6.24 10.65 -17.41
CA SER A 179 7.07 11.78 -17.91
C SER A 179 6.70 13.15 -17.31
N ALA A 180 5.41 13.40 -17.06
CA ALA A 180 4.91 14.65 -16.48
C ALA A 180 5.34 14.87 -15.00
N PHE A 181 5.79 13.82 -14.31
CA PHE A 181 6.10 13.84 -12.89
C PHE A 181 7.59 13.58 -12.59
N LEU A 182 8.36 13.07 -13.56
CA LEU A 182 9.78 12.71 -13.36
C LEU A 182 10.65 13.90 -12.94
N GLN A 183 10.32 15.12 -13.39
CA GLN A 183 11.05 16.32 -13.03
C GLN A 183 10.59 16.96 -11.70
N LYS A 184 9.41 16.53 -11.20
CA LYS A 184 8.81 17.07 -9.96
C LYS A 184 9.18 16.25 -8.74
N GLY A 185 9.21 14.92 -8.89
CA GLY A 185 9.62 13.98 -7.84
C GLY A 185 11.05 13.49 -8.03
N LYS A 186 11.50 12.58 -7.16
CA LYS A 186 12.78 11.90 -7.28
C LYS A 186 12.62 10.63 -8.12
N PRO A 187 13.18 10.56 -9.36
CA PRO A 187 13.06 9.36 -10.18
C PRO A 187 13.77 8.16 -9.54
N ILE A 188 13.11 7.00 -9.59
CA ILE A 188 13.64 5.75 -9.06
C ILE A 188 13.35 4.59 -10.02
N GLY A 189 14.33 3.72 -10.24
CA GLY A 189 14.25 2.57 -11.11
C GLY A 189 15.23 1.47 -10.73
N MET A 190 15.38 0.48 -11.61
CA MET A 190 16.27 -0.67 -11.38
C MET A 190 17.73 -0.26 -11.19
N GLU A 191 18.14 0.83 -11.80
CA GLU A 191 19.53 1.33 -11.83
C GLU A 191 19.97 2.03 -10.55
N ASN A 192 19.03 2.63 -9.79
CA ASN A 192 19.38 3.53 -8.68
C ASN A 192 18.62 3.28 -7.37
N PHE A 193 17.74 2.28 -7.30
CA PHE A 193 16.89 2.09 -6.11
C PHE A 193 17.69 1.75 -4.84
N LYS A 194 18.79 1.03 -4.96
CA LYS A 194 19.66 0.70 -3.82
C LYS A 194 20.34 1.95 -3.27
N GLU A 195 20.83 2.84 -4.12
CA GLU A 195 21.43 4.10 -3.72
C GLU A 195 20.42 5.03 -3.03
N ILE A 196 19.17 5.02 -3.48
CA ILE A 196 18.13 5.90 -2.95
C ILE A 196 17.56 5.41 -1.62
N LEU A 197 17.48 4.08 -1.44
CA LEU A 197 16.72 3.46 -0.34
C LEU A 197 17.61 2.84 0.76
N LEU A 198 18.89 2.66 0.53
CA LEU A 198 19.87 2.18 1.53
C LEU A 198 20.72 3.32 2.08
#